data_db4b5ff6f15c7217c30cf7d612415463
#
_entry.id   db4b5ff6f15c7217c30cf7d612415463
#
_cell.length_a   1.000
_cell.length_b   1.000
_cell.length_c   1.000
_cell.angle_alpha   90.00
_cell.angle_beta   90.00
_cell.angle_gamma   90.00
#
_symmetry.space_group_name_H-M   'P 1'
#
loop_
_entity.id
_entity.type
_entity.pdbx_description
1 polymer ?
#
loop_
_entity_poly.entity_id
_entity_poly.type
_entity_poly.pdbx_seq_one_letter_code
_entity_poly.pdbx_strand_id
1 'polypeptide(L)'
;MFADLFPSGRGRPSVPADVVATVMVLQALEGLSDRDAATALRNNIAWKVAAGLALDDAGIHYSVLTYWRSRLRSSDAPERIFDAVRAVIDATGILKGKRRRALDSTLLDDSVATQDTVTQLVSAIRRVRRLVPEAAAVSVTAHDY
;
A
#
# COMPACT_ATOMS: atom_id res chain seq x y z
N MET A 1 21.22 -2.41 -2.03
CA MET A 1 19.87 -1.92 -2.36
C MET A 1 19.19 -1.18 -1.19
N PHE A 2 19.32 -1.59 0.07
CA PHE A 2 18.59 -1.04 1.22
C PHE A 2 19.49 -0.47 2.33
N ALA A 3 20.80 -0.33 2.11
CA ALA A 3 21.76 0.10 3.14
C ALA A 3 21.49 1.53 3.66
N ASP A 4 20.95 2.39 2.83
CA ASP A 4 20.57 3.76 3.14
C ASP A 4 19.38 3.87 4.11
N LEU A 5 18.52 2.87 4.15
CA LEU A 5 17.35 2.87 5.04
C LEU A 5 17.71 2.69 6.51
N PHE A 6 18.87 2.07 6.80
CA PHE A 6 19.32 1.73 8.15
C PHE A 6 20.81 2.05 8.32
N PRO A 7 21.18 3.33 8.30
CA PRO A 7 22.60 3.73 8.35
C PRO A 7 23.29 3.45 9.69
N SER A 8 22.51 3.19 10.75
CA SER A 8 23.05 2.94 12.07
C SER A 8 23.34 1.44 12.25
N GLY A 9 24.59 1.06 12.37
CA GLY A 9 25.03 -0.29 12.75
C GLY A 9 24.89 -0.61 14.24
N ARG A 10 24.22 0.25 15.03
CA ARG A 10 24.05 0.09 16.48
C ARG A 10 22.62 -0.37 16.79
N GLY A 11 22.49 -1.22 17.80
CA GLY A 11 21.21 -1.71 18.30
C GLY A 11 20.91 -3.16 17.91
N ARG A 12 19.66 -3.59 18.13
CA ARG A 12 19.21 -4.95 17.75
C ARG A 12 19.32 -5.12 16.24
N PRO A 13 19.86 -6.27 15.76
CA PRO A 13 19.86 -6.56 14.33
C PRO A 13 18.48 -6.38 13.72
N SER A 14 18.39 -5.62 12.64
CA SER A 14 17.15 -5.49 11.88
C SER A 14 16.86 -6.78 11.12
N VAL A 15 15.58 -7.02 10.85
CA VAL A 15 15.19 -8.09 9.94
C VAL A 15 15.87 -7.88 8.59
N PRO A 16 16.42 -8.92 7.96
CA PRO A 16 17.05 -8.80 6.66
C PRO A 16 16.14 -8.12 5.63
N ALA A 17 16.73 -7.23 4.86
CA ALA A 17 15.97 -6.37 3.96
C ALA A 17 15.28 -7.13 2.83
N ASP A 18 15.91 -8.19 2.36
CA ASP A 18 15.40 -9.11 1.34
C ASP A 18 14.16 -9.88 1.83
N VAL A 19 14.17 -10.32 3.09
CA VAL A 19 12.99 -10.93 3.71
C VAL A 19 11.82 -9.95 3.73
N VAL A 20 12.03 -8.74 4.23
CA VAL A 20 10.96 -7.73 4.33
C VAL A 20 10.45 -7.35 2.94
N ALA A 21 11.34 -7.13 1.98
CA ALA A 21 10.96 -6.80 0.61
C ALA A 21 10.13 -7.93 -0.03
N THR A 22 10.54 -9.20 0.16
CA THR A 22 9.78 -10.36 -0.33
C THR A 22 8.39 -10.42 0.29
N VAL A 23 8.28 -10.22 1.61
CA VAL A 23 6.98 -10.20 2.29
C VAL A 23 6.08 -9.08 1.78
N MET A 24 6.63 -7.88 1.52
CA MET A 24 5.87 -6.75 0.97
C MET A 24 5.35 -7.05 -0.45
N VAL A 25 6.13 -7.74 -1.27
CA VAL A 25 5.70 -8.16 -2.62
C VAL A 25 4.57 -9.19 -2.51
N LEU A 26 4.73 -10.24 -1.69
CA LEU A 26 3.71 -11.26 -1.50
C LEU A 26 2.42 -10.68 -0.90
N GLN A 27 2.56 -9.76 0.06
CA GLN A 27 1.44 -9.02 0.64
C GLN A 27 0.64 -8.27 -0.42
N ALA A 28 1.33 -7.56 -1.32
CA ALA A 28 0.69 -6.81 -2.40
C ALA A 28 0.00 -7.74 -3.41
N LEU A 29 0.63 -8.87 -3.75
CA LEU A 29 0.06 -9.86 -4.67
C LEU A 29 -1.22 -10.51 -4.13
N GLU A 30 -1.29 -10.77 -2.84
CA GLU A 30 -2.44 -11.44 -2.20
C GLU A 30 -3.43 -10.44 -1.57
N GLY A 31 -3.15 -9.13 -1.61
CA GLY A 31 -4.02 -8.09 -1.05
C GLY A 31 -4.19 -8.16 0.46
N LEU A 32 -3.17 -8.62 1.18
CA LEU A 32 -3.24 -8.87 2.62
C LEU A 32 -2.97 -7.61 3.46
N SER A 33 -3.59 -7.57 4.65
CA SER A 33 -3.21 -6.61 5.68
C SER A 33 -1.82 -6.93 6.27
N ASP A 34 -1.21 -5.99 6.99
CA ASP A 34 0.08 -6.22 7.66
C ASP A 34 0.04 -7.39 8.65
N ARG A 35 -1.07 -7.55 9.36
CA ARG A 35 -1.27 -8.62 10.33
C ARG A 35 -1.40 -9.97 9.63
N ASP A 36 -2.18 -10.00 8.54
CA ASP A 36 -2.37 -11.23 7.76
C ASP A 36 -1.09 -11.64 7.05
N ALA A 37 -0.33 -10.70 6.49
CA ALA A 37 0.97 -10.96 5.90
C ALA A 37 1.98 -11.52 6.92
N ALA A 38 2.04 -10.96 8.13
CA ALA A 38 2.89 -11.50 9.21
C ALA A 38 2.44 -12.90 9.62
N THR A 39 1.13 -13.17 9.65
CA THR A 39 0.57 -14.50 9.94
C THR A 39 0.85 -15.48 8.80
N ALA A 40 0.70 -15.05 7.54
CA ALA A 40 1.04 -15.85 6.37
C ALA A 40 2.52 -16.24 6.37
N LEU A 41 3.43 -15.30 6.63
CA LEU A 41 4.86 -15.60 6.72
C LEU A 41 5.17 -16.66 7.79
N ARG A 42 4.46 -16.62 8.93
CA ARG A 42 4.64 -17.59 10.01
C ARG A 42 4.15 -18.98 9.64
N ASN A 43 3.01 -19.10 8.97
CA ASN A 43 2.25 -20.34 8.83
C ASN A 43 2.31 -20.94 7.42
N ASN A 44 2.65 -20.14 6.40
CA ASN A 44 2.68 -20.60 5.02
C ASN A 44 4.11 -21.00 4.61
N ILE A 45 4.29 -22.28 4.28
CA ILE A 45 5.58 -22.82 3.86
C ILE A 45 6.08 -22.14 2.57
N ALA A 46 5.19 -21.87 1.61
CA ALA A 46 5.57 -21.23 0.37
C ALA A 46 6.12 -19.81 0.61
N TRP A 47 5.54 -19.07 1.56
CA TRP A 47 6.04 -17.76 1.96
C TRP A 47 7.41 -17.83 2.63
N LYS A 48 7.61 -18.85 3.50
CA LYS A 48 8.92 -19.07 4.13
C LYS A 48 10.00 -19.40 3.10
N VAL A 49 9.69 -20.28 2.17
CA VAL A 49 10.60 -20.65 1.07
C VAL A 49 10.93 -19.42 0.21
N ALA A 50 9.93 -18.64 -0.18
CA ALA A 50 10.12 -17.43 -0.98
C ALA A 50 10.98 -16.38 -0.24
N ALA A 51 10.82 -16.27 1.07
CA ALA A 51 11.59 -15.35 1.91
C ALA A 51 12.96 -15.91 2.36
N GLY A 52 13.30 -17.14 1.99
CA GLY A 52 14.54 -17.80 2.41
C GLY A 52 14.62 -18.11 3.90
N LEU A 53 13.48 -18.31 4.56
CA LEU A 53 13.40 -18.61 5.98
C LEU A 53 13.30 -20.09 6.27
N ALA A 54 13.81 -20.51 7.43
CA ALA A 54 13.63 -21.87 7.93
C ALA A 54 12.17 -22.15 8.29
N LEU A 55 11.77 -23.43 8.31
CA LEU A 55 10.39 -23.82 8.59
C LEU A 55 9.94 -23.46 10.01
N ASP A 56 10.85 -23.48 10.95
CA ASP A 56 10.64 -23.13 12.36
C ASP A 56 10.81 -21.64 12.67
N ASP A 57 11.17 -20.83 11.66
CA ASP A 57 11.30 -19.38 11.86
C ASP A 57 9.97 -18.76 12.32
N ALA A 58 10.05 -17.93 13.36
CA ALA A 58 8.89 -17.28 13.96
C ALA A 58 8.26 -16.18 13.09
N GLY A 59 8.88 -15.83 11.96
CA GLY A 59 8.48 -14.74 11.10
C GLY A 59 8.79 -13.37 11.68
N ILE A 60 8.05 -12.37 11.24
CA ILE A 60 8.22 -10.97 11.64
C ILE A 60 6.98 -10.44 12.34
N HIS A 61 7.15 -9.42 13.17
CA HIS A 61 6.02 -8.68 13.70
C HIS A 61 5.45 -7.73 12.63
N TYR A 62 4.13 -7.59 12.55
CA TYR A 62 3.46 -6.77 11.52
C TYR A 62 3.95 -5.31 11.48
N SER A 63 4.33 -4.73 12.63
CA SER A 63 4.83 -3.35 12.70
C SER A 63 6.13 -3.14 11.94
N VAL A 64 6.89 -4.21 11.64
CA VAL A 64 8.09 -4.13 10.81
C VAL A 64 7.71 -3.65 9.40
N LEU A 65 6.61 -4.14 8.84
CA LEU A 65 6.13 -3.73 7.52
C LEU A 65 5.74 -2.25 7.48
N THR A 66 5.00 -1.79 8.49
CA THR A 66 4.64 -0.37 8.63
C THR A 66 5.87 0.52 8.74
N TYR A 67 6.84 0.12 9.58
CA TYR A 67 8.07 0.87 9.77
C TYR A 67 8.92 0.94 8.48
N TRP A 68 9.03 -0.17 7.76
CA TRP A 68 9.75 -0.24 6.50
C TRP A 68 9.10 0.64 5.42
N ARG A 69 7.78 0.62 5.30
CA ARG A 69 7.07 1.52 4.35
C ARG A 69 7.31 2.99 4.65
N SER A 70 7.31 3.37 5.93
CA SER A 70 7.64 4.74 6.33
C SER A 70 9.06 5.12 5.88
N ARG A 71 10.02 4.24 6.11
CA ARG A 71 11.42 4.46 5.69
C ARG A 71 11.56 4.53 4.16
N LEU A 72 10.94 3.62 3.43
CA LEU A 72 10.96 3.63 1.97
C LEU A 72 10.37 4.93 1.42
N ARG A 73 9.23 5.37 1.94
CA ARG A 73 8.58 6.61 1.52
C ARG A 73 9.47 7.84 1.70
N SER A 74 10.27 7.87 2.76
CA SER A 74 11.17 8.98 3.08
C SER A 74 12.56 8.84 2.45
N SER A 75 12.81 7.80 1.66
CA SER A 75 14.10 7.56 1.00
C SER A 75 14.16 8.19 -0.39
N ASP A 76 15.38 8.30 -0.92
CA ASP A 76 15.61 8.83 -2.28
C ASP A 76 15.08 7.91 -3.40
N ALA A 77 14.74 6.65 -3.08
CA ALA A 77 14.20 5.68 -4.03
C ALA A 77 13.06 4.87 -3.42
N PRO A 78 11.87 5.45 -3.23
CA PRO A 78 10.72 4.78 -2.60
C PRO A 78 10.21 3.59 -3.40
N GLU A 79 10.40 3.57 -4.71
CA GLU A 79 9.89 2.55 -5.64
C GLU A 79 10.87 1.40 -5.89
N ARG A 80 12.00 1.35 -5.20
CA ARG A 80 13.08 0.37 -5.46
C ARG A 80 12.65 -1.10 -5.44
N ILE A 81 11.64 -1.46 -4.63
CA ILE A 81 11.09 -2.82 -4.60
C ILE A 81 10.33 -3.10 -5.91
N PHE A 82 9.52 -2.15 -6.36
CA PHE A 82 8.79 -2.25 -7.62
C PHE A 82 9.74 -2.36 -8.80
N ASP A 83 10.80 -1.55 -8.83
CA ASP A 83 11.82 -1.59 -9.87
C ASP A 83 12.54 -2.94 -9.93
N ALA A 84 12.84 -3.53 -8.77
CA ALA A 84 13.43 -4.86 -8.70
C ALA A 84 12.50 -5.95 -9.26
N VAL A 85 11.21 -5.91 -8.90
CA VAL A 85 10.20 -6.83 -9.47
C VAL A 85 10.08 -6.64 -10.98
N ARG A 86 10.04 -5.40 -11.44
CA ARG A 86 9.99 -5.07 -12.86
C ARG A 86 11.20 -5.62 -13.62
N ALA A 87 12.39 -5.47 -13.05
CA ALA A 87 13.63 -6.02 -13.67
C ALA A 87 13.57 -7.55 -13.82
N VAL A 88 13.02 -8.26 -12.82
CA VAL A 88 12.80 -9.72 -12.91
C VAL A 88 11.79 -10.07 -14.00
N ILE A 89 10.68 -9.34 -14.09
CA ILE A 89 9.66 -9.54 -15.13
C ILE A 89 10.27 -9.33 -16.52
N ASP A 90 11.06 -8.29 -16.69
CA ASP A 90 11.70 -7.98 -17.98
C ASP A 90 12.76 -9.03 -18.34
N ALA A 91 13.55 -9.50 -17.37
CA ALA A 91 14.56 -10.54 -17.57
C ALA A 91 13.94 -11.91 -17.91
N THR A 92 12.87 -12.29 -17.23
CA THR A 92 12.18 -13.56 -17.45
C THR A 92 11.29 -13.56 -18.68
N GLY A 93 10.88 -12.38 -19.14
CA GLY A 93 9.98 -12.24 -20.27
C GLY A 93 8.57 -12.81 -20.04
N ILE A 94 8.20 -13.08 -18.78
CA ILE A 94 6.91 -13.73 -18.41
C ILE A 94 5.68 -12.95 -18.89
N LEU A 95 5.82 -11.64 -19.10
CA LEU A 95 4.76 -10.78 -19.63
C LEU A 95 4.95 -10.42 -21.11
N LYS A 96 5.84 -11.10 -21.85
CA LYS A 96 5.98 -10.92 -23.30
C LYS A 96 4.78 -11.56 -23.98
N GLY A 97 3.95 -10.76 -24.67
CA GLY A 97 2.77 -11.23 -25.41
C GLY A 97 1.61 -10.26 -25.37
N LYS A 98 0.43 -10.74 -25.81
CA LYS A 98 -0.81 -9.94 -25.77
C LYS A 98 -1.18 -9.62 -24.32
N ARG A 99 -0.99 -8.37 -23.92
CA ARG A 99 -1.32 -7.89 -22.58
C ARG A 99 -2.79 -7.43 -22.57
N ARG A 100 -3.61 -8.04 -21.73
CA ARG A 100 -4.86 -7.42 -21.31
C ARG A 100 -4.52 -6.44 -20.19
N ARG A 101 -4.69 -5.15 -20.44
CA ARG A 101 -4.66 -4.14 -19.37
C ARG A 101 -6.05 -4.11 -18.77
N ALA A 102 -6.22 -4.57 -17.55
CA ALA A 102 -7.35 -4.21 -16.73
C ALA A 102 -7.05 -2.82 -16.15
N LEU A 103 -7.70 -1.79 -16.67
CA LEU A 103 -7.77 -0.50 -16.01
C LEU A 103 -8.94 -0.60 -15.06
N ASP A 104 -8.68 -0.89 -13.80
CA ASP A 104 -9.64 -0.69 -12.75
C ASP A 104 -9.59 0.78 -12.36
N SER A 105 -10.68 1.50 -12.59
CA SER A 105 -10.91 2.78 -11.95
C SER A 105 -11.36 2.48 -10.52
N THR A 106 -10.45 2.07 -9.68
CA THR A 106 -10.67 2.14 -8.25
C THR A 106 -10.95 3.61 -7.96
N LEU A 107 -12.17 3.94 -7.62
CA LEU A 107 -12.46 5.17 -6.92
C LEU A 107 -11.51 5.16 -5.73
N LEU A 108 -10.46 6.00 -5.79
CA LEU A 108 -9.72 6.38 -4.60
C LEU A 108 -10.72 7.20 -3.77
N ASP A 109 -11.68 6.49 -3.19
CA ASP A 109 -12.51 7.00 -2.14
C ASP A 109 -11.55 7.27 -0.99
N ASP A 110 -10.90 8.40 -1.15
CA ASP A 110 -10.57 9.32 -0.12
C ASP A 110 -9.81 8.82 1.10
N SER A 111 -8.69 8.16 0.87
CA SER A 111 -7.64 8.16 1.89
C SER A 111 -6.92 9.52 2.02
N VAL A 112 -7.32 10.53 1.22
CA VAL A 112 -6.58 11.79 1.11
C VAL A 112 -7.35 13.00 1.63
N ALA A 113 -8.66 12.94 1.71
CA ALA A 113 -9.43 14.03 2.29
C ALA A 113 -10.24 13.51 3.47
N THR A 114 -9.74 13.71 4.68
CA THR A 114 -10.58 13.81 5.87
C THR A 114 -11.47 15.05 5.71
N GLN A 115 -12.41 14.99 4.75
CA GLN A 115 -13.47 15.98 4.70
C GLN A 115 -14.43 15.61 5.81
N ASP A 116 -14.56 16.48 6.75
CA ASP A 116 -15.61 16.49 7.75
C ASP A 116 -16.96 16.25 7.07
N THR A 117 -17.83 15.47 7.71
CA THR A 117 -19.16 15.10 7.22
C THR A 117 -19.96 16.29 6.76
N VAL A 118 -19.81 17.46 7.43
CA VAL A 118 -20.45 18.72 7.06
C VAL A 118 -19.97 19.22 5.70
N THR A 119 -18.68 19.18 5.46
CA THR A 119 -18.08 19.60 4.16
C THR A 119 -18.53 18.68 3.03
N GLN A 120 -18.63 17.38 3.28
CA GLN A 120 -19.17 16.43 2.31
C GLN A 120 -20.64 16.69 1.99
N LEU A 121 -21.45 16.92 3.02
CA LEU A 121 -22.87 17.24 2.87
C LEU A 121 -23.08 18.55 2.09
N VAL A 122 -22.35 19.60 2.43
CA VAL A 122 -22.39 20.88 1.71
C VAL A 122 -21.99 20.72 0.24
N SER A 123 -20.98 19.91 -0.04
CA SER A 123 -20.53 19.62 -1.41
C SER A 123 -21.60 18.81 -2.18
N ALA A 124 -22.24 17.84 -1.53
CA ALA A 124 -23.33 17.09 -2.11
C ALA A 124 -24.54 17.98 -2.42
N ILE A 125 -24.95 18.84 -1.50
CA ILE A 125 -26.04 19.81 -1.68
C ILE A 125 -25.72 20.76 -2.84
N ARG A 126 -24.50 21.30 -2.91
CA ARG A 126 -24.06 22.16 -4.03
C ARG A 126 -24.13 21.42 -5.37
N ARG A 127 -23.80 20.15 -5.39
CA ARG A 127 -23.88 19.30 -6.59
C ARG A 127 -25.33 19.10 -7.04
N VAL A 128 -26.23 18.76 -6.11
CA VAL A 128 -27.67 18.60 -6.39
C VAL A 128 -28.26 19.90 -6.93
N ARG A 129 -27.97 21.05 -6.30
CA ARG A 129 -28.44 22.38 -6.78
C ARG A 129 -27.97 22.72 -8.20
N ARG A 130 -26.82 22.21 -8.61
CA ARG A 130 -26.30 22.41 -9.98
C ARG A 130 -27.01 21.51 -11.00
N LEU A 131 -27.41 20.32 -10.57
CA LEU A 131 -28.04 19.32 -11.45
C LEU A 131 -29.55 19.46 -11.55
N VAL A 132 -30.20 20.03 -10.54
CA VAL A 132 -31.64 20.21 -10.45
C VAL A 132 -31.95 21.70 -10.42
N PRO A 133 -32.45 22.30 -11.51
CA PRO A 133 -32.68 23.75 -11.60
C PRO A 133 -33.63 24.29 -10.52
N GLU A 134 -34.64 23.51 -10.13
CA GLU A 134 -35.62 23.90 -9.11
C GLU A 134 -34.99 23.97 -7.69
N ALA A 135 -33.91 23.22 -7.46
CA ALA A 135 -33.18 23.28 -6.18
C ALA A 135 -32.26 24.50 -6.08
N ALA A 136 -32.10 25.29 -7.11
CA ALA A 136 -31.27 26.50 -7.10
C ALA A 136 -31.85 27.61 -6.20
N ALA A 137 -33.15 27.60 -5.96
CA ALA A 137 -33.85 28.56 -5.10
C ALA A 137 -33.61 28.31 -3.59
N VAL A 138 -33.08 27.14 -3.21
CA VAL A 138 -32.83 26.80 -1.80
C VAL A 138 -31.53 27.48 -1.37
N SER A 139 -31.62 28.39 -0.40
CA SER A 139 -30.45 29.01 0.25
C SER A 139 -29.86 28.03 1.25
N VAL A 140 -28.56 27.75 1.14
CA VAL A 140 -27.81 26.96 2.12
C VAL A 140 -26.82 27.91 2.78
N THR A 141 -27.16 28.36 3.99
CA THR A 141 -26.25 29.14 4.84
C THR A 141 -25.71 28.23 5.95
N ALA A 142 -24.44 28.41 6.30
CA ALA A 142 -23.78 27.61 7.35
C ALA A 142 -24.32 27.89 8.77
N HIS A 143 -25.36 28.71 8.90
CA HIS A 143 -25.90 29.19 10.16
C HIS A 143 -27.28 28.61 10.50
N ASP A 144 -27.81 27.71 9.68
CA ASP A 144 -29.14 27.12 9.88
C ASP A 144 -29.09 25.74 10.60
N TYR A 145 -28.09 25.56 11.49
CA TYR A 145 -27.97 24.37 12.34
C TYR A 145 -27.87 24.75 13.82
#